data_bf1b9706f07e897e7690c9a40bee2f4f
#
_entry.id   bf1b9706f07e897e7690c9a40bee2f4f
#
_cell.length_a   1.000
_cell.length_b   1.000
_cell.length_c   1.000
_cell.angle_alpha   90.00
_cell.angle_beta   90.00
_cell.angle_gamma   90.00
#
_symmetry.space_group_name_H-M   'P 1'
#
loop_
_entity.id
_entity.type
_entity.pdbx_description
1 polymer ?
#
loop_
_entity_poly.entity_id
_entity_poly.type
_entity_poly.pdbx_seq_one_letter_code
_entity_poly.pdbx_strand_id
1 'polypeptide(L)'
;MIGERLQELRKDHGVSQAQLAELLGVSHYTISSYECNRSDPDDNSKIIVDLAEQLQDCGIAALAIHGRTRAQMYTGDADWTLIGEVKNNPRMKIPIIGNGDVTTPERAKECFDRYGVGAVLIGRGSIGKPWIFKEVKHYLQTGELLSPMPVTEQFEIVKKQILSSIEWLDERRGIVHTRRHLANTPLFKGIPHFRDTRIAMLRTDNLTDLFAILDNVQTTYFGDAE
;
A
#
# COMPACT_ATOMS: atom_id res chain seq x y z
N MET A 1 8.88 4.02 10.54
CA MET A 1 7.52 4.57 10.90
C MET A 1 7.48 6.05 10.53
N ILE A 2 6.30 6.70 10.46
CA ILE A 2 6.20 8.11 10.02
C ILE A 2 7.02 9.04 10.93
N GLY A 3 6.96 8.84 12.24
CA GLY A 3 7.68 9.65 13.19
C GLY A 3 9.20 9.55 13.06
N GLU A 4 9.75 8.36 12.82
CA GLU A 4 11.19 8.18 12.56
C GLU A 4 11.61 8.94 11.31
N ARG A 5 10.80 8.87 10.24
CA ARG A 5 11.08 9.58 9.00
C ARG A 5 10.98 11.10 9.15
N LEU A 6 10.00 11.58 9.93
CA LEU A 6 9.89 13.00 10.29
C LEU A 6 11.14 13.46 11.05
N GLN A 7 11.60 12.65 12.01
CA GLN A 7 12.80 12.94 12.79
C GLN A 7 14.06 12.97 11.92
N GLU A 8 14.23 12.01 10.99
CA GLU A 8 15.32 11.98 10.02
C GLU A 8 15.33 13.26 9.17
N LEU A 9 14.21 13.55 8.49
CA LEU A 9 14.08 14.72 7.63
C LEU A 9 14.37 16.01 8.38
N ARG A 10 13.85 16.15 9.61
CA ARG A 10 14.14 17.32 10.44
C ARG A 10 15.64 17.46 10.75
N LYS A 11 16.30 16.34 11.09
CA LYS A 11 17.74 16.31 11.38
C LYS A 11 18.57 16.62 10.14
N ASP A 12 18.20 16.08 8.99
CA ASP A 12 18.89 16.31 7.71
C ASP A 12 18.86 17.79 7.30
N HIS A 13 17.77 18.49 7.66
CA HIS A 13 17.64 19.94 7.43
C HIS A 13 18.20 20.80 8.58
N GLY A 14 18.80 20.18 9.59
CA GLY A 14 19.42 20.90 10.73
C GLY A 14 18.43 21.64 11.62
N VAL A 15 17.14 21.29 11.59
CA VAL A 15 16.06 21.96 12.33
C VAL A 15 15.81 21.25 13.65
N SER A 16 15.74 22.00 14.77
CA SER A 16 15.33 21.44 16.07
C SER A 16 13.82 21.15 16.13
N GLN A 17 13.39 20.30 17.06
CA GLN A 17 11.95 20.07 17.29
C GLN A 17 11.20 21.37 17.62
N ALA A 18 11.83 22.27 18.36
CA ALA A 18 11.24 23.57 18.72
C ALA A 18 11.08 24.47 17.50
N GLN A 19 12.09 24.53 16.63
CA GLN A 19 12.01 25.29 15.38
C GLN A 19 10.97 24.70 14.42
N LEU A 20 10.90 23.36 14.31
CA LEU A 20 9.86 22.72 13.51
C LEU A 20 8.47 22.99 14.08
N ALA A 21 8.32 22.98 15.41
CA ALA A 21 7.06 23.30 16.08
C ALA A 21 6.62 24.74 15.82
N GLU A 22 7.55 25.67 15.87
CA GLU A 22 7.33 27.10 15.56
C GLU A 22 6.91 27.28 14.10
N LEU A 23 7.64 26.65 13.15
CA LEU A 23 7.31 26.68 11.73
C LEU A 23 5.91 26.11 11.43
N LEU A 24 5.51 25.06 12.12
CA LEU A 24 4.22 24.39 11.94
C LEU A 24 3.10 24.98 12.81
N GLY A 25 3.37 26.00 13.63
CA GLY A 25 2.38 26.61 14.51
C GLY A 25 1.80 25.67 15.58
N VAL A 26 2.57 24.62 15.95
CA VAL A 26 2.17 23.61 16.94
C VAL A 26 3.09 23.64 18.16
N SER A 27 2.72 22.95 19.25
CA SER A 27 3.58 22.86 20.42
C SER A 27 4.80 21.95 20.16
N HIS A 28 5.92 22.22 20.84
CA HIS A 28 7.08 21.32 20.85
C HIS A 28 6.68 19.88 21.27
N TYR A 29 5.75 19.77 22.22
CA TYR A 29 5.21 18.47 22.66
C TYR A 29 4.53 17.72 21.51
N THR A 30 3.83 18.42 20.64
CA THR A 30 3.16 17.86 19.45
C THR A 30 4.18 17.24 18.50
N ILE A 31 5.28 17.94 18.18
CA ILE A 31 6.36 17.40 17.33
C ILE A 31 7.03 16.19 17.99
N SER A 32 7.35 16.30 19.28
CA SER A 32 7.92 15.18 20.04
C SER A 32 7.00 13.96 20.04
N SER A 33 5.68 14.17 20.15
CA SER A 33 4.68 13.13 20.12
C SER A 33 4.58 12.45 18.75
N TYR A 34 4.68 13.22 17.66
CA TYR A 34 4.69 12.71 16.29
C TYR A 34 5.96 11.89 16.02
N GLU A 35 7.14 12.41 16.35
CA GLU A 35 8.41 11.70 16.19
C GLU A 35 8.48 10.41 17.02
N CYS A 36 7.83 10.39 18.19
CA CYS A 36 7.72 9.20 19.04
C CYS A 36 6.53 8.29 18.66
N ASN A 37 5.76 8.61 17.61
CA ASN A 37 4.54 7.89 17.20
C ASN A 37 3.51 7.74 18.33
N ARG A 38 3.39 8.74 19.24
CA ARG A 38 2.45 8.73 20.38
C ARG A 38 1.11 9.36 20.04
N SER A 39 1.05 10.25 19.04
CA SER A 39 -0.18 10.86 18.55
C SER A 39 -0.08 11.11 17.05
N ASP A 40 -1.23 11.06 16.40
CA ASP A 40 -1.41 11.57 15.04
C ASP A 40 -1.94 13.01 15.08
N PRO A 41 -1.77 13.81 14.03
CA PRO A 41 -2.51 15.05 13.88
C PRO A 41 -4.01 14.82 14.05
N ASP A 42 -4.70 15.68 14.81
CA ASP A 42 -6.13 15.57 15.05
C ASP A 42 -6.94 15.53 13.74
N ASP A 43 -8.13 14.90 13.80
CA ASP A 43 -9.11 14.73 12.72
C ASP A 43 -9.73 16.07 12.18
N ASN A 44 -9.03 17.16 12.31
CA ASN A 44 -9.53 18.45 11.87
C ASN A 44 -9.11 18.71 10.41
N SER A 45 -10.08 18.74 9.48
CA SER A 45 -9.87 18.98 8.06
C SER A 45 -9.03 20.23 7.77
N LYS A 46 -9.24 21.30 8.54
CA LYS A 46 -8.49 22.54 8.40
C LYS A 46 -7.00 22.36 8.72
N ILE A 47 -6.70 21.57 9.74
CA ILE A 47 -5.31 21.29 10.14
C ILE A 47 -4.56 20.53 9.05
N ILE A 48 -5.17 19.55 8.38
CA ILE A 48 -4.47 18.79 7.35
C ILE A 48 -4.16 19.61 6.11
N VAL A 49 -5.05 20.56 5.74
CA VAL A 49 -4.80 21.47 4.61
C VAL A 49 -3.65 22.42 4.92
N ASP A 50 -3.68 23.06 6.09
CA ASP A 50 -2.62 23.97 6.54
C ASP A 50 -1.28 23.23 6.68
N LEU A 51 -1.29 22.01 7.23
CA LEU A 51 -0.10 21.18 7.35
C LEU A 51 0.48 20.80 5.98
N ALA A 52 -0.37 20.47 5.02
CA ALA A 52 0.07 20.13 3.66
C ALA A 52 0.75 21.31 2.96
N GLU A 53 0.23 22.54 3.12
CA GLU A 53 0.87 23.76 2.62
C GLU A 53 2.25 23.97 3.25
N GLN A 54 2.34 23.86 4.57
CA GLN A 54 3.60 24.05 5.29
C GLN A 54 4.64 22.99 4.88
N LEU A 55 4.23 21.73 4.70
CA LEU A 55 5.12 20.67 4.22
C LEU A 55 5.60 20.97 2.79
N GLN A 56 4.73 21.48 1.91
CA GLN A 56 5.14 21.94 0.58
C GLN A 56 6.17 23.06 0.67
N ASP A 57 5.95 24.05 1.54
CA ASP A 57 6.86 25.19 1.73
C ASP A 57 8.23 24.76 2.27
N CYS A 58 8.31 23.60 2.94
CA CYS A 58 9.56 22.93 3.30
C CYS A 58 10.31 22.30 2.11
N GLY A 59 9.74 22.33 0.90
CA GLY A 59 10.41 21.88 -0.33
C GLY A 59 10.26 20.41 -0.64
N ILE A 60 9.27 19.69 -0.09
CA ILE A 60 8.99 18.31 -0.49
C ILE A 60 8.47 18.23 -1.92
N ALA A 61 8.84 17.17 -2.65
CA ALA A 61 8.48 17.01 -4.06
C ALA A 61 7.06 16.45 -4.30
N ALA A 62 6.50 15.74 -3.33
CA ALA A 62 5.15 15.15 -3.38
C ALA A 62 4.68 14.82 -1.96
N LEU A 63 3.37 14.73 -1.76
CA LEU A 63 2.78 14.39 -0.47
C LEU A 63 1.82 13.21 -0.63
N ALA A 64 2.04 12.13 0.15
CA ALA A 64 1.11 11.01 0.23
C ALA A 64 0.22 11.15 1.48
N ILE A 65 -1.10 11.08 1.27
CA ILE A 65 -2.09 11.21 2.34
C ILE A 65 -2.94 9.96 2.41
N HIS A 66 -3.10 9.40 3.62
CA HIS A 66 -3.96 8.26 3.88
C HIS A 66 -5.34 8.73 4.38
N GLY A 67 -6.41 8.15 3.82
CA GLY A 67 -7.80 8.47 4.18
C GLY A 67 -8.27 7.90 5.53
N ARG A 68 -7.36 7.52 6.44
CA ARG A 68 -7.67 7.12 7.82
C ARG A 68 -6.65 7.66 8.77
N THR A 69 -7.10 7.98 9.98
CA THR A 69 -6.20 8.29 11.08
C THR A 69 -5.59 7.00 11.66
N ARG A 70 -4.53 7.14 12.44
CA ARG A 70 -3.92 6.02 13.16
C ARG A 70 -4.89 5.39 14.16
N ALA A 71 -5.74 6.19 14.79
CA ALA A 71 -6.74 5.71 15.75
C ALA A 71 -7.80 4.81 15.09
N GLN A 72 -8.18 5.13 13.85
CA GLN A 72 -9.11 4.31 13.07
C GLN A 72 -8.49 2.99 12.61
N MET A 73 -7.17 2.91 12.47
CA MET A 73 -6.46 1.74 11.94
C MET A 73 -7.09 1.26 10.60
N TYR A 74 -7.81 0.13 10.65
CA TYR A 74 -8.50 -0.45 9.48
C TYR A 74 -10.04 -0.48 9.64
N THR A 75 -10.57 0.24 10.64
CA THR A 75 -12.01 0.31 10.91
C THR A 75 -12.69 1.28 9.94
N GLY A 76 -13.87 0.93 9.45
CA GLY A 76 -14.64 1.75 8.52
C GLY A 76 -13.95 1.91 7.15
N ASP A 77 -14.47 2.80 6.33
CA ASP A 77 -13.91 3.13 5.02
C ASP A 77 -12.91 4.28 5.10
N ALA A 78 -11.96 4.31 4.17
CA ALA A 78 -11.03 5.43 4.06
C ALA A 78 -11.78 6.68 3.53
N ASP A 79 -11.69 7.77 4.28
CA ASP A 79 -12.27 9.06 3.86
C ASP A 79 -11.29 9.80 2.92
N TRP A 80 -11.69 9.92 1.67
CA TRP A 80 -10.95 10.62 0.65
C TRP A 80 -11.29 12.11 0.53
N THR A 81 -12.28 12.60 1.29
CA THR A 81 -12.75 13.99 1.24
C THR A 81 -11.61 14.94 1.57
N LEU A 82 -10.89 14.67 2.65
CA LEU A 82 -9.74 15.48 3.08
C LEU A 82 -8.57 15.45 2.07
N ILE A 83 -8.35 14.31 1.42
CA ILE A 83 -7.35 14.19 0.34
C ILE A 83 -7.74 15.10 -0.82
N GLY A 84 -9.03 15.10 -1.19
CA GLY A 84 -9.58 15.99 -2.21
C GLY A 84 -9.48 17.47 -1.84
N GLU A 85 -9.77 17.83 -0.61
CA GLU A 85 -9.64 19.21 -0.11
C GLU A 85 -8.20 19.70 -0.24
N VAL A 86 -7.21 18.91 0.23
CA VAL A 86 -5.79 19.26 0.07
C VAL A 86 -5.42 19.39 -1.40
N LYS A 87 -5.83 18.43 -2.24
CA LYS A 87 -5.47 18.46 -3.68
C LYS A 87 -6.07 19.65 -4.41
N ASN A 88 -7.32 20.03 -4.09
CA ASN A 88 -8.03 21.12 -4.76
C ASN A 88 -7.74 22.50 -4.14
N ASN A 89 -6.93 22.55 -3.10
CA ASN A 89 -6.45 23.83 -2.57
C ASN A 89 -5.57 24.56 -3.62
N PRO A 90 -5.92 25.79 -4.04
CA PRO A 90 -5.19 26.50 -5.09
C PRO A 90 -3.73 26.83 -4.73
N ARG A 91 -3.37 26.77 -3.44
CA ARG A 91 -1.99 26.95 -2.97
C ARG A 91 -1.12 25.70 -3.12
N MET A 92 -1.74 24.51 -3.26
CA MET A 92 -0.99 23.28 -3.47
C MET A 92 -0.48 23.17 -4.91
N LYS A 93 0.85 23.07 -5.07
CA LYS A 93 1.54 22.97 -6.37
C LYS A 93 2.19 21.61 -6.59
N ILE A 94 2.48 20.88 -5.50
CA ILE A 94 3.08 19.53 -5.58
C ILE A 94 2.03 18.46 -5.85
N PRO A 95 2.43 17.31 -6.42
CA PRO A 95 1.54 16.16 -6.58
C PRO A 95 1.05 15.63 -5.22
N ILE A 96 -0.27 15.40 -5.13
CA ILE A 96 -0.88 14.70 -4.00
C ILE A 96 -1.13 13.25 -4.39
N ILE A 97 -0.65 12.34 -3.58
CA ILE A 97 -0.79 10.88 -3.74
C ILE A 97 -1.83 10.41 -2.71
N GLY A 98 -2.99 9.97 -3.19
CA GLY A 98 -4.03 9.47 -2.29
C GLY A 98 -3.83 7.98 -1.93
N ASN A 99 -4.10 7.63 -0.69
CA ASN A 99 -4.01 6.26 -0.18
C ASN A 99 -5.24 5.92 0.67
N GLY A 100 -5.75 4.71 0.51
CA GLY A 100 -6.84 4.14 1.30
C GLY A 100 -7.85 3.40 0.44
N ASP A 101 -8.04 2.10 0.71
CA ASP A 101 -9.06 1.21 0.12
C ASP A 101 -9.15 1.20 -1.42
N VAL A 102 -8.02 1.40 -2.09
CA VAL A 102 -7.92 1.21 -3.54
C VAL A 102 -7.66 -0.29 -3.79
N THR A 103 -8.73 -1.02 -4.11
CA THR A 103 -8.70 -2.49 -4.26
C THR A 103 -9.18 -2.97 -5.63
N THR A 104 -9.73 -2.06 -6.45
CA THR A 104 -10.19 -2.35 -7.81
C THR A 104 -9.76 -1.25 -8.79
N PRO A 105 -9.73 -1.55 -10.10
CA PRO A 105 -9.48 -0.55 -11.14
C PRO A 105 -10.48 0.60 -11.14
N GLU A 106 -11.77 0.30 -10.95
CA GLU A 106 -12.84 1.29 -10.92
C GLU A 106 -12.65 2.25 -9.73
N ARG A 107 -12.28 1.70 -8.56
CA ARG A 107 -12.02 2.52 -7.38
C ARG A 107 -10.80 3.42 -7.59
N ALA A 108 -9.76 2.94 -8.25
CA ALA A 108 -8.61 3.77 -8.63
C ALA A 108 -9.05 4.93 -9.53
N LYS A 109 -9.84 4.65 -10.57
CA LYS A 109 -10.37 5.68 -11.48
C LYS A 109 -11.24 6.69 -10.76
N GLU A 110 -12.16 6.24 -9.89
CA GLU A 110 -12.98 7.13 -9.06
C GLU A 110 -12.11 8.09 -8.23
N CYS A 111 -11.01 7.59 -7.67
CA CYS A 111 -10.09 8.43 -6.90
C CYS A 111 -9.46 9.54 -7.74
N PHE A 112 -9.07 9.27 -8.97
CA PHE A 112 -8.57 10.29 -9.90
C PHE A 112 -9.68 11.27 -10.30
N ASP A 113 -10.82 10.77 -10.73
CA ASP A 113 -11.88 11.59 -11.31
C ASP A 113 -12.54 12.49 -10.24
N ARG A 114 -12.79 11.95 -9.05
CA ARG A 114 -13.53 12.65 -7.99
C ARG A 114 -12.67 13.57 -7.16
N TYR A 115 -11.45 13.15 -6.84
CA TYR A 115 -10.58 13.90 -5.91
C TYR A 115 -9.39 14.57 -6.60
N GLY A 116 -9.18 14.32 -7.89
CA GLY A 116 -8.17 15.00 -8.71
C GLY A 116 -6.71 14.68 -8.33
N VAL A 117 -6.46 13.61 -7.57
CA VAL A 117 -5.10 13.26 -7.11
C VAL A 117 -4.14 13.00 -8.26
N GLY A 118 -2.86 13.27 -8.06
CA GLY A 118 -1.82 13.03 -9.06
C GLY A 118 -1.41 11.56 -9.18
N ALA A 119 -1.60 10.79 -8.12
CA ALA A 119 -1.37 9.35 -8.09
C ALA A 119 -2.21 8.68 -6.99
N VAL A 120 -2.36 7.36 -7.09
CA VAL A 120 -2.95 6.52 -6.04
C VAL A 120 -1.95 5.49 -5.54
N LEU A 121 -1.92 5.27 -4.23
CA LEU A 121 -1.10 4.25 -3.60
C LEU A 121 -1.97 3.04 -3.27
N ILE A 122 -1.62 1.88 -3.84
CA ILE A 122 -2.32 0.62 -3.61
C ILE A 122 -1.52 -0.20 -2.60
N GLY A 123 -2.04 -0.30 -1.38
CA GLY A 123 -1.44 -1.10 -0.31
C GLY A 123 -2.02 -2.52 -0.27
N ARG A 124 -2.98 -2.74 0.61
CA ARG A 124 -3.60 -4.07 0.85
C ARG A 124 -4.19 -4.71 -0.40
N GLY A 125 -4.69 -3.92 -1.36
CA GLY A 125 -5.25 -4.43 -2.61
C GLY A 125 -4.24 -5.19 -3.49
N SER A 126 -2.93 -4.96 -3.31
CA SER A 126 -1.88 -5.68 -4.04
C SER A 126 -1.38 -6.95 -3.35
N ILE A 127 -1.77 -7.17 -2.07
CA ILE A 127 -1.34 -8.34 -1.31
C ILE A 127 -1.98 -9.60 -1.90
N GLY A 128 -1.15 -10.48 -2.46
CA GLY A 128 -1.60 -11.70 -3.14
C GLY A 128 -2.20 -11.47 -4.53
N LYS A 129 -2.31 -10.22 -4.97
CA LYS A 129 -2.80 -9.84 -6.30
C LYS A 129 -1.91 -8.73 -6.91
N PRO A 130 -0.61 -8.95 -7.12
CA PRO A 130 0.29 -7.89 -7.62
C PRO A 130 -0.06 -7.41 -9.03
N TRP A 131 -0.77 -8.20 -9.82
CA TRP A 131 -1.25 -7.80 -11.16
C TRP A 131 -2.34 -6.72 -11.15
N ILE A 132 -2.85 -6.32 -9.97
CA ILE A 132 -3.79 -5.19 -9.84
C ILE A 132 -3.24 -3.91 -10.48
N PHE A 133 -1.92 -3.68 -10.44
CA PHE A 133 -1.30 -2.53 -11.06
C PHE A 133 -1.46 -2.54 -12.60
N LYS A 134 -1.37 -3.73 -13.23
CA LYS A 134 -1.62 -3.91 -14.68
C LYS A 134 -3.08 -3.66 -15.00
N GLU A 135 -3.99 -4.19 -14.18
CA GLU A 135 -5.44 -3.99 -14.33
C GLU A 135 -5.82 -2.51 -14.20
N VAL A 136 -5.34 -1.84 -13.16
CA VAL A 136 -5.60 -0.41 -12.93
C VAL A 136 -5.05 0.45 -14.07
N LYS A 137 -3.80 0.20 -14.49
CA LYS A 137 -3.19 0.95 -15.60
C LYS A 137 -4.00 0.82 -16.89
N HIS A 138 -4.42 -0.40 -17.23
CA HIS A 138 -5.24 -0.64 -18.40
C HIS A 138 -6.57 0.10 -18.33
N TYR A 139 -7.28 -0.04 -17.20
CA TYR A 139 -8.58 0.60 -16.99
C TYR A 139 -8.51 2.13 -17.03
N LEU A 140 -7.46 2.72 -16.48
CA LEU A 140 -7.24 4.17 -16.56
C LEU A 140 -6.98 4.65 -17.99
N GLN A 141 -6.38 3.81 -18.85
CA GLN A 141 -6.06 4.15 -20.24
C GLN A 141 -7.23 3.93 -21.20
N THR A 142 -8.03 2.89 -20.98
CA THR A 142 -9.04 2.43 -21.94
C THR A 142 -10.48 2.63 -21.46
N GLY A 143 -10.70 2.69 -20.14
CA GLY A 143 -12.03 2.62 -19.53
C GLY A 143 -12.62 1.20 -19.48
N GLU A 144 -11.87 0.19 -19.94
CA GLU A 144 -12.32 -1.20 -20.00
C GLU A 144 -11.54 -2.07 -19.01
N LEU A 145 -12.21 -3.05 -18.42
CA LEU A 145 -11.56 -4.03 -17.56
C LEU A 145 -10.73 -5.00 -18.40
N LEU A 146 -9.54 -5.32 -17.91
CA LEU A 146 -8.76 -6.42 -18.48
C LEU A 146 -9.50 -7.74 -18.32
N SER A 147 -9.42 -8.60 -19.34
CA SER A 147 -9.81 -10.00 -19.20
C SER A 147 -9.07 -10.63 -18.02
N PRO A 148 -9.73 -11.55 -17.28
CA PRO A 148 -9.07 -12.25 -16.19
C PRO A 148 -7.72 -12.85 -16.63
N MET A 149 -6.69 -12.62 -15.82
CA MET A 149 -5.37 -13.17 -16.10
C MET A 149 -5.42 -14.70 -16.06
N PRO A 150 -4.84 -15.40 -17.06
CA PRO A 150 -4.75 -16.87 -17.02
C PRO A 150 -4.13 -17.38 -15.72
N VAL A 151 -4.65 -18.48 -15.20
CA VAL A 151 -4.19 -19.07 -13.94
C VAL A 151 -2.70 -19.42 -14.00
N THR A 152 -2.23 -19.91 -15.12
CA THR A 152 -0.81 -20.22 -15.36
C THR A 152 0.07 -18.97 -15.18
N GLU A 153 -0.33 -17.82 -15.76
CA GLU A 153 0.39 -16.55 -15.60
C GLU A 153 0.39 -16.07 -14.13
N GLN A 154 -0.73 -16.27 -13.42
CA GLN A 154 -0.80 -15.93 -11.98
C GLN A 154 0.18 -16.76 -11.15
N PHE A 155 0.31 -18.07 -11.40
CA PHE A 155 1.30 -18.92 -10.74
C PHE A 155 2.73 -18.47 -11.01
N GLU A 156 3.06 -18.13 -12.26
CA GLU A 156 4.38 -17.62 -12.61
C GLU A 156 4.72 -16.31 -11.89
N ILE A 157 3.76 -15.40 -11.77
CA ILE A 157 3.93 -14.16 -11.01
C ILE A 157 4.18 -14.45 -9.54
N VAL A 158 3.43 -15.37 -8.94
CA VAL A 158 3.62 -15.78 -7.53
C VAL A 158 5.00 -16.38 -7.31
N LYS A 159 5.43 -17.31 -8.18
CA LYS A 159 6.79 -17.91 -8.12
C LYS A 159 7.87 -16.85 -8.26
N LYS A 160 7.73 -15.95 -9.23
CA LYS A 160 8.68 -14.84 -9.42
C LYS A 160 8.75 -13.92 -8.19
N GLN A 161 7.63 -13.63 -7.54
CA GLN A 161 7.60 -12.84 -6.32
C GLN A 161 8.35 -13.54 -5.18
N ILE A 162 8.22 -14.86 -5.04
CA ILE A 162 8.97 -15.65 -4.06
C ILE A 162 10.47 -15.56 -4.34
N LEU A 163 10.89 -15.81 -5.58
CA LEU A 163 12.30 -15.74 -5.99
C LEU A 163 12.91 -14.36 -5.74
N SER A 164 12.22 -13.30 -6.13
CA SER A 164 12.68 -11.93 -5.89
C SER A 164 12.80 -11.60 -4.41
N SER A 165 11.91 -12.15 -3.57
CA SER A 165 11.98 -11.96 -2.13
C SER A 165 13.18 -12.70 -1.51
N ILE A 166 13.51 -13.88 -2.03
CA ILE A 166 14.68 -14.67 -1.63
C ILE A 166 15.98 -13.98 -2.04
N GLU A 167 16.04 -13.48 -3.27
CA GLU A 167 17.20 -12.74 -3.77
C GLU A 167 17.51 -11.52 -2.90
N TRP A 168 16.50 -10.83 -2.42
CA TRP A 168 16.65 -9.62 -1.61
C TRP A 168 16.96 -9.89 -0.13
N LEU A 169 16.49 -11.00 0.42
CA LEU A 169 16.61 -11.31 1.86
C LEU A 169 17.57 -12.49 2.12
N ASP A 170 17.13 -13.67 1.91
CA ASP A 170 17.68 -15.03 1.85
C ASP A 170 16.49 -16.01 1.69
N GLU A 171 16.78 -17.29 1.51
CA GLU A 171 15.74 -18.29 1.25
C GLU A 171 14.66 -18.31 2.35
N ARG A 172 15.07 -18.51 3.59
CA ARG A 172 14.12 -18.63 4.71
C ARG A 172 13.33 -17.34 4.94
N ARG A 173 14.02 -16.19 5.02
CA ARG A 173 13.33 -14.90 5.24
C ARG A 173 12.47 -14.52 4.05
N GLY A 174 12.92 -14.77 2.84
CA GLY A 174 12.16 -14.52 1.61
C GLY A 174 10.86 -15.30 1.56
N ILE A 175 10.91 -16.60 1.86
CA ILE A 175 9.72 -17.45 1.93
C ILE A 175 8.75 -16.96 3.03
N VAL A 176 9.27 -16.71 4.23
CA VAL A 176 8.46 -16.20 5.35
C VAL A 176 7.79 -14.86 4.99
N HIS A 177 8.52 -13.97 4.34
CA HIS A 177 7.99 -12.68 3.88
C HIS A 177 6.83 -12.84 2.88
N THR A 178 6.90 -13.83 1.98
CA THR A 178 5.86 -14.06 0.97
C THR A 178 4.62 -14.79 1.50
N ARG A 179 4.65 -15.39 2.69
CA ARG A 179 3.51 -16.11 3.29
C ARG A 179 2.22 -15.29 3.32
N ARG A 180 2.33 -13.99 3.60
CA ARG A 180 1.17 -13.08 3.59
C ARG A 180 0.54 -12.97 2.20
N HIS A 181 1.34 -12.95 1.15
CA HIS A 181 0.87 -12.92 -0.23
C HIS A 181 0.22 -14.25 -0.62
N LEU A 182 0.86 -15.38 -0.31
CA LEU A 182 0.31 -16.71 -0.52
C LEU A 182 -1.01 -16.93 0.22
N ALA A 183 -1.14 -16.43 1.44
CA ALA A 183 -2.37 -16.55 2.22
C ALA A 183 -3.55 -15.75 1.66
N ASN A 184 -3.29 -14.68 0.91
CA ASN A 184 -4.30 -13.74 0.43
C ASN A 184 -4.56 -13.81 -1.08
N THR A 185 -3.76 -14.57 -1.83
CA THR A 185 -3.96 -14.66 -3.28
C THR A 185 -5.33 -15.24 -3.64
N PRO A 186 -6.01 -14.68 -4.66
CA PRO A 186 -7.26 -15.21 -5.16
C PRO A 186 -7.13 -16.62 -5.76
N LEU A 187 -5.93 -17.02 -6.19
CA LEU A 187 -5.64 -18.35 -6.75
C LEU A 187 -6.16 -19.52 -5.92
N PHE A 188 -6.08 -19.39 -4.60
CA PHE A 188 -6.42 -20.51 -3.69
C PHE A 188 -7.81 -20.35 -3.05
N LYS A 189 -8.58 -19.33 -3.45
CA LYS A 189 -9.93 -19.14 -2.92
C LYS A 189 -10.92 -20.08 -3.58
N GLY A 190 -11.73 -20.73 -2.74
CA GLY A 190 -12.79 -21.64 -3.22
C GLY A 190 -12.33 -23.03 -3.62
N ILE A 191 -11.05 -23.38 -3.50
CA ILE A 191 -10.56 -24.74 -3.74
C ILE A 191 -11.09 -25.68 -2.64
N PRO A 192 -11.83 -26.74 -2.99
CA PRO A 192 -12.35 -27.70 -2.01
C PRO A 192 -11.20 -28.46 -1.32
N HIS A 193 -11.36 -28.75 -0.03
CA HIS A 193 -10.40 -29.54 0.78
C HIS A 193 -8.96 -28.98 0.82
N PHE A 194 -8.77 -27.67 0.56
CA PHE A 194 -7.45 -27.04 0.43
C PHE A 194 -6.75 -26.76 1.77
N ARG A 195 -7.39 -27.06 2.91
CA ARG A 195 -6.87 -26.67 4.24
C ARG A 195 -5.46 -27.20 4.51
N ASP A 196 -5.23 -28.50 4.29
CA ASP A 196 -3.96 -29.13 4.64
C ASP A 196 -2.84 -28.71 3.68
N THR A 197 -3.14 -28.57 2.39
CA THR A 197 -2.23 -28.01 1.39
C THR A 197 -1.85 -26.57 1.73
N ARG A 198 -2.83 -25.74 2.15
CA ARG A 198 -2.56 -24.38 2.60
C ARG A 198 -1.66 -24.33 3.83
N ILE A 199 -1.87 -25.22 4.80
CA ILE A 199 -1.02 -25.34 5.98
C ILE A 199 0.40 -25.72 5.58
N ALA A 200 0.58 -26.73 4.73
CA ALA A 200 1.88 -27.17 4.23
C ALA A 200 2.61 -26.01 3.53
N MET A 201 1.94 -25.35 2.58
CA MET A 201 2.48 -24.21 1.82
C MET A 201 2.92 -23.04 2.73
N LEU A 202 2.16 -22.73 3.78
CA LEU A 202 2.45 -21.61 4.69
C LEU A 202 3.44 -21.96 5.81
N ARG A 203 3.77 -23.26 6.00
CA ARG A 203 4.71 -23.72 7.02
C ARG A 203 6.09 -24.03 6.48
N THR A 204 6.21 -24.45 5.22
CA THR A 204 7.52 -24.72 4.62
C THR A 204 8.40 -23.47 4.62
N ASP A 205 9.69 -23.65 4.81
CA ASP A 205 10.75 -22.62 4.71
C ASP A 205 11.83 -23.05 3.69
N ASN A 206 11.53 -24.04 2.87
CA ASN A 206 12.35 -24.57 1.79
C ASN A 206 11.71 -24.26 0.43
N LEU A 207 12.50 -23.74 -0.51
CA LEU A 207 12.02 -23.32 -1.82
C LEU A 207 11.56 -24.50 -2.68
N THR A 208 12.31 -25.59 -2.67
CA THR A 208 12.00 -26.79 -3.46
C THR A 208 10.64 -27.37 -3.05
N ASP A 209 10.41 -27.50 -1.74
CA ASP A 209 9.15 -27.99 -1.21
C ASP A 209 7.98 -27.05 -1.51
N LEU A 210 8.22 -25.73 -1.37
CA LEU A 210 7.19 -24.74 -1.69
C LEU A 210 6.79 -24.80 -3.16
N PHE A 211 7.75 -24.90 -4.07
CA PHE A 211 7.47 -24.97 -5.50
C PHE A 211 6.79 -26.30 -5.86
N ALA A 212 7.22 -27.42 -5.28
CA ALA A 212 6.55 -28.72 -5.47
C ALA A 212 5.06 -28.65 -5.04
N ILE A 213 4.75 -27.97 -3.93
CA ILE A 213 3.37 -27.76 -3.49
C ILE A 213 2.61 -26.91 -4.50
N LEU A 214 3.19 -25.79 -4.97
CA LEU A 214 2.55 -24.89 -5.94
C LEU A 214 2.29 -25.60 -7.28
N ASP A 215 3.26 -26.38 -7.78
CA ASP A 215 3.13 -27.15 -9.03
C ASP A 215 2.05 -28.22 -8.92
N ASN A 216 2.02 -28.94 -7.79
CA ASN A 216 0.97 -29.93 -7.53
C ASN A 216 -0.42 -29.27 -7.46
N VAL A 217 -0.54 -28.10 -6.83
CA VAL A 217 -1.81 -27.35 -6.79
C VAL A 217 -2.23 -26.92 -8.19
N GLN A 218 -1.30 -26.38 -8.96
CA GLN A 218 -1.58 -25.98 -10.35
C GLN A 218 -2.07 -27.15 -11.18
N THR A 219 -1.37 -28.28 -11.15
CA THR A 219 -1.74 -29.48 -11.92
C THR A 219 -3.05 -30.09 -11.45
N THR A 220 -3.25 -30.22 -10.12
CA THR A 220 -4.41 -30.92 -9.56
C THR A 220 -5.72 -30.15 -9.76
N TYR A 221 -5.69 -28.83 -9.63
CA TYR A 221 -6.92 -28.03 -9.59
C TYR A 221 -7.13 -27.17 -10.86
N PHE A 222 -6.10 -27.01 -11.69
CA PHE A 222 -6.15 -26.13 -12.86
C PHE A 222 -5.55 -26.78 -14.12
N GLY A 223 -5.09 -28.04 -14.05
CA GLY A 223 -4.39 -28.73 -15.15
C GLY A 223 -5.23 -28.95 -16.42
N ASP A 224 -6.55 -28.89 -16.31
CA ASP A 224 -7.50 -29.05 -17.44
C ASP A 224 -8.07 -27.71 -17.92
N ALA A 225 -7.55 -26.58 -17.42
CA ALA A 225 -8.00 -25.24 -17.81
C ALA A 225 -7.06 -24.66 -18.91
N GLU A 226 -7.20 -25.17 -20.14
CA GLU A 226 -6.78 -24.50 -21.37
C GLU A 226 -7.91 -23.67 -21.98
#